data_fee6a32c59e6176536a536fc0077240f
#
_entry.id   fee6a32c59e6176536a536fc0077240f
#
_cell.length_a   1.000
_cell.length_b   1.000
_cell.length_c   1.000
_cell.angle_alpha   90.00
_cell.angle_beta   90.00
_cell.angle_gamma   90.00
#
_symmetry.space_group_name_H-M   'P 1'
#
loop_
_entity.id
_entity.type
_entity.pdbx_description
1 polymer ?
#
loop_
_entity_poly.entity_id
_entity_poly.type
_entity_poly.pdbx_seq_one_letter_code
_entity_poly.pdbx_strand_id
1 'polypeptide(L)'
;MVPEVLRIRDFRRVFLSQAVSTVGDFFVPIAIAFAVLDLTGSASDLGLVLFARILGQVITFLAGGVWADRFGRQQLMVVSNVVRFFSQSVLGLLLVSGHAEIWMLVALQLAHGAATGLFRPAASGLPPQLVPPEQLQAANGLMFVTVSVGGIVGPAIGGVLVATVGAGWALLADGVTFAIATVLLARIRPLGHVPAPRESFWRELARGWREVRSRTWLWASIVDFAAFQMIYLATMMVLGPLVAKQSLGGAGAWAAILVGFSVGNLVGNLWAMRLRPHRPLVFSWVLILLSGPSLVLLAITAPTWAITLTEVASGLSIGVAGTLWETTLQRNIPPEALSRVASYDWMGSTVLRPLGLVVVGPIAAAIGVEETLLGAFVLTMVSSLSLLLVPDMWRITDDIAPSAPAVFPDETTGVEVESAG
;
A
#
# COMPACT_ATOMS: atom_id res chain seq x y z
N MET A 1 7.09 -6.44 -28.24
CA MET A 1 8.47 -6.89 -27.91
C MET A 1 8.52 -7.18 -26.42
N VAL A 2 9.08 -8.32 -26.00
CA VAL A 2 9.28 -8.60 -24.56
C VAL A 2 10.40 -7.69 -24.05
N PRO A 3 10.20 -6.93 -22.95
CA PRO A 3 11.25 -6.09 -22.38
C PRO A 3 12.53 -6.90 -22.10
N GLU A 4 13.70 -6.33 -22.43
CA GLU A 4 15.00 -7.03 -22.30
C GLU A 4 15.25 -7.53 -20.87
N VAL A 5 14.82 -6.79 -19.88
CA VAL A 5 14.96 -7.15 -18.46
C VAL A 5 14.30 -8.50 -18.12
N LEU A 6 13.25 -8.91 -18.83
CA LEU A 6 12.60 -10.23 -18.66
C LEU A 6 13.42 -11.39 -19.27
N ARG A 7 14.48 -11.11 -20.03
CA ARG A 7 15.44 -12.14 -20.48
C ARG A 7 16.35 -12.56 -19.34
N ILE A 8 16.54 -11.72 -18.32
CA ILE A 8 17.29 -12.08 -17.12
C ILE A 8 16.47 -13.09 -16.31
N ARG A 9 16.97 -14.33 -16.27
CA ARG A 9 16.24 -15.50 -15.74
C ARG A 9 15.77 -15.29 -14.29
N ASP A 10 16.63 -14.76 -13.44
CA ASP A 10 16.32 -14.62 -12.01
C ASP A 10 15.38 -13.41 -11.76
N PHE A 11 15.52 -12.30 -12.50
CA PHE A 11 14.55 -11.22 -12.48
C PHE A 11 13.16 -11.68 -12.94
N ARG A 12 13.08 -12.46 -14.04
CA ARG A 12 11.82 -13.03 -14.53
C ARG A 12 11.12 -13.88 -13.48
N ARG A 13 11.87 -14.65 -12.68
CA ARG A 13 11.31 -15.45 -11.57
C ARG A 13 10.73 -14.55 -10.48
N VAL A 14 11.42 -13.45 -10.09
CA VAL A 14 10.91 -12.46 -9.14
C VAL A 14 9.64 -11.82 -9.69
N PHE A 15 9.67 -11.37 -10.94
CA PHE A 15 8.53 -10.75 -11.59
C PHE A 15 7.30 -11.67 -11.60
N LEU A 16 7.45 -12.92 -12.06
CA LEU A 16 6.35 -13.88 -12.08
C LEU A 16 5.85 -14.24 -10.67
N SER A 17 6.76 -14.40 -9.72
CA SER A 17 6.42 -14.62 -8.31
C SER A 17 5.55 -13.49 -7.77
N GLN A 18 5.96 -12.23 -7.97
CA GLN A 18 5.20 -11.09 -7.51
C GLN A 18 3.91 -10.88 -8.30
N ALA A 19 3.90 -11.11 -9.62
CA ALA A 19 2.70 -11.00 -10.44
C ALA A 19 1.60 -11.94 -9.96
N VAL A 20 1.94 -13.19 -9.66
CA VAL A 20 0.97 -14.19 -9.18
C VAL A 20 0.48 -13.84 -7.77
N SER A 21 1.40 -13.59 -6.82
CA SER A 21 1.01 -13.32 -5.43
C SER A 21 0.30 -11.97 -5.25
N THR A 22 0.62 -10.96 -6.08
CA THR A 22 -0.05 -9.65 -6.00
C THR A 22 -1.53 -9.75 -6.37
N VAL A 23 -1.89 -10.55 -7.39
CA VAL A 23 -3.30 -10.78 -7.70
C VAL A 23 -4.04 -11.38 -6.49
N GLY A 24 -3.43 -12.37 -5.82
CA GLY A 24 -3.93 -12.93 -4.57
C GLY A 24 -4.11 -11.88 -3.47
N ASP A 25 -3.06 -11.12 -3.19
CA ASP A 25 -3.07 -10.05 -2.18
C ASP A 25 -4.23 -9.05 -2.38
N PHE A 26 -4.63 -8.77 -3.62
CA PHE A 26 -5.71 -7.84 -3.92
C PHE A 26 -7.12 -8.45 -3.83
N PHE A 27 -7.31 -9.76 -3.97
CA PHE A 27 -8.62 -10.35 -3.77
C PHE A 27 -8.90 -10.82 -2.33
N VAL A 28 -7.87 -11.06 -1.54
CA VAL A 28 -7.98 -11.48 -0.13
C VAL A 28 -8.82 -10.53 0.73
N PRO A 29 -8.74 -9.19 0.63
CA PRO A 29 -9.60 -8.30 1.41
C PRO A 29 -11.10 -8.58 1.23
N ILE A 30 -11.54 -8.96 0.01
CA ILE A 30 -12.92 -9.35 -0.25
C ILE A 30 -13.23 -10.69 0.44
N ALA A 31 -12.35 -11.68 0.26
CA ALA A 31 -12.54 -13.01 0.85
C ALA A 31 -12.60 -12.95 2.38
N ILE A 32 -11.68 -12.21 3.04
CA ILE A 32 -11.70 -12.04 4.50
C ILE A 32 -12.96 -11.31 4.96
N ALA A 33 -13.36 -10.22 4.28
CA ALA A 33 -14.53 -9.46 4.66
C ALA A 33 -15.80 -10.32 4.63
N PHE A 34 -16.02 -11.06 3.55
CA PHE A 34 -17.18 -11.91 3.43
C PHE A 34 -17.09 -13.17 4.32
N ALA A 35 -15.89 -13.74 4.55
CA ALA A 35 -15.70 -14.82 5.51
C ALA A 35 -16.16 -14.42 6.92
N VAL A 36 -15.70 -13.26 7.41
CA VAL A 36 -16.09 -12.78 8.75
C VAL A 36 -17.58 -12.46 8.81
N LEU A 37 -18.08 -11.73 7.80
CA LEU A 37 -19.50 -11.35 7.76
C LEU A 37 -20.44 -12.55 7.58
N ASP A 38 -19.99 -13.65 6.95
CA ASP A 38 -20.77 -14.88 6.85
C ASP A 38 -20.78 -15.66 8.17
N LEU A 39 -19.69 -15.59 8.96
CA LEU A 39 -19.58 -16.24 10.26
C LEU A 39 -20.40 -15.53 11.34
N THR A 40 -20.31 -14.21 11.42
CA THR A 40 -20.86 -13.46 12.58
C THR A 40 -21.82 -12.32 12.21
N GLY A 41 -21.79 -11.83 10.98
CA GLY A 41 -22.52 -10.62 10.57
C GLY A 41 -21.98 -9.32 11.19
N SER A 42 -20.88 -9.39 11.95
CA SER A 42 -20.36 -8.32 12.79
C SER A 42 -19.28 -7.47 12.10
N ALA A 43 -19.55 -6.17 11.99
CA ALA A 43 -18.54 -5.19 11.55
C ALA A 43 -17.36 -5.09 12.54
N SER A 44 -17.64 -5.29 13.85
CA SER A 44 -16.59 -5.24 14.87
C SER A 44 -15.61 -6.40 14.72
N ASP A 45 -16.10 -7.61 14.45
CA ASP A 45 -15.25 -8.78 14.20
C ASP A 45 -14.42 -8.61 12.91
N LEU A 46 -15.04 -8.04 11.87
CA LEU A 46 -14.32 -7.70 10.65
C LEU A 46 -13.20 -6.69 10.92
N GLY A 47 -13.51 -5.62 11.65
CA GLY A 47 -12.51 -4.64 12.08
C GLY A 47 -11.36 -5.26 12.86
N LEU A 48 -11.65 -6.18 13.80
CA LEU A 48 -10.65 -6.89 14.61
C LEU A 48 -9.73 -7.77 13.76
N VAL A 49 -10.27 -8.52 12.80
CA VAL A 49 -9.49 -9.38 11.90
C VAL A 49 -8.58 -8.54 11.00
N LEU A 50 -9.09 -7.46 10.43
CA LEU A 50 -8.31 -6.53 9.62
C LEU A 50 -7.24 -5.79 10.44
N PHE A 51 -7.58 -5.40 11.68
CA PHE A 51 -6.63 -4.84 12.62
C PHE A 51 -5.45 -5.78 12.88
N ALA A 52 -5.72 -7.05 13.19
CA ALA A 52 -4.69 -8.04 13.45
C ALA A 52 -3.70 -8.17 12.27
N ARG A 53 -4.22 -8.19 11.04
CA ARG A 53 -3.40 -8.21 9.82
C ARG A 53 -2.48 -6.99 9.72
N ILE A 54 -3.03 -5.79 9.88
CA ILE A 54 -2.23 -4.55 9.79
C ILE A 54 -1.26 -4.42 10.97
N LEU A 55 -1.67 -4.80 12.16
CA LEU A 55 -0.81 -4.81 13.35
C LEU A 55 0.41 -5.70 13.13
N GLY A 56 0.20 -6.94 12.67
CA GLY A 56 1.30 -7.86 12.33
C GLY A 56 2.27 -7.24 11.32
N GLN A 57 1.73 -6.60 10.27
CA GLN A 57 2.53 -5.94 9.25
C GLN A 57 3.36 -4.77 9.81
N VAL A 58 2.78 -3.91 10.63
CA VAL A 58 3.45 -2.73 11.21
C VAL A 58 4.56 -3.15 12.17
N ILE A 59 4.29 -4.11 13.06
CA ILE A 59 5.28 -4.60 14.03
C ILE A 59 6.53 -5.16 13.34
N THR A 60 6.35 -5.91 12.25
CA THR A 60 7.45 -6.62 11.60
C THR A 60 8.11 -5.81 10.48
N PHE A 61 7.49 -4.73 10.00
CA PHE A 61 8.02 -3.93 8.90
C PHE A 61 9.41 -3.35 9.20
N LEU A 62 9.60 -2.80 10.39
CA LEU A 62 10.90 -2.25 10.82
C LEU A 62 11.95 -3.36 11.00
N ALA A 63 11.54 -4.51 11.53
CA ALA A 63 12.42 -5.67 11.66
C ALA A 63 12.81 -6.28 10.29
N GLY A 64 11.92 -6.16 9.30
CA GLY A 64 12.09 -6.74 7.97
C GLY A 64 13.31 -6.22 7.23
N GLY A 65 13.63 -4.92 7.34
CA GLY A 65 14.85 -4.34 6.76
C GLY A 65 16.11 -4.94 7.37
N VAL A 66 16.17 -4.98 8.70
CA VAL A 66 17.33 -5.54 9.44
C VAL A 66 17.50 -7.04 9.16
N TRP A 67 16.39 -7.78 9.10
CA TRP A 67 16.43 -9.21 8.83
C TRP A 67 16.76 -9.53 7.38
N ALA A 68 16.29 -8.71 6.43
CA ALA A 68 16.63 -8.82 5.01
C ALA A 68 18.15 -8.66 4.79
N ASP A 69 18.77 -7.75 5.53
CA ASP A 69 20.21 -7.52 5.49
C ASP A 69 21.01 -8.57 6.28
N ARG A 70 20.39 -9.32 7.20
CA ARG A 70 21.06 -10.36 8.00
C ARG A 70 20.95 -11.76 7.39
N PHE A 71 19.79 -12.12 6.86
CA PHE A 71 19.51 -13.47 6.37
C PHE A 71 19.49 -13.57 4.85
N GLY A 72 19.57 -12.43 4.15
CA GLY A 72 19.44 -12.36 2.70
C GLY A 72 18.00 -12.14 2.25
N ARG A 73 17.82 -11.20 1.31
CA ARG A 73 16.50 -10.73 0.84
C ARG A 73 15.67 -11.86 0.23
N GLN A 74 16.28 -12.69 -0.63
CA GLN A 74 15.61 -13.84 -1.24
C GLN A 74 15.07 -14.81 -0.19
N GLN A 75 15.90 -15.19 0.80
CA GLN A 75 15.52 -16.17 1.83
C GLN A 75 14.36 -15.63 2.67
N LEU A 76 14.43 -14.36 3.07
CA LEU A 76 13.35 -13.73 3.83
C LEU A 76 12.03 -13.68 3.05
N MET A 77 12.08 -13.42 1.73
CA MET A 77 10.90 -13.47 0.86
C MET A 77 10.32 -14.89 0.76
N VAL A 78 11.17 -15.92 0.64
CA VAL A 78 10.74 -17.33 0.63
C VAL A 78 10.04 -17.71 1.92
N VAL A 79 10.66 -17.45 3.07
CA VAL A 79 10.08 -17.74 4.40
C VAL A 79 8.76 -17.01 4.59
N SER A 80 8.71 -15.72 4.23
CA SER A 80 7.48 -14.93 4.31
C SER A 80 6.34 -15.54 3.45
N ASN A 81 6.64 -15.96 2.22
CA ASN A 81 5.62 -16.59 1.37
C ASN A 81 5.19 -17.97 1.89
N VAL A 82 6.09 -18.74 2.52
CA VAL A 82 5.72 -20.00 3.18
C VAL A 82 4.73 -19.74 4.34
N VAL A 83 4.99 -18.75 5.18
CA VAL A 83 4.06 -18.38 6.27
C VAL A 83 2.71 -17.92 5.71
N ARG A 84 2.71 -17.10 4.65
CA ARG A 84 1.49 -16.67 3.96
C ARG A 84 0.72 -17.84 3.35
N PHE A 85 1.41 -18.77 2.69
CA PHE A 85 0.82 -19.99 2.18
C PHE A 85 0.09 -20.77 3.26
N PHE A 86 0.78 -21.07 4.38
CA PHE A 86 0.16 -21.84 5.47
C PHE A 86 -0.98 -21.08 6.12
N SER A 87 -0.84 -19.79 6.41
CA SER A 87 -1.90 -19.00 7.05
C SER A 87 -3.17 -18.94 6.18
N GLN A 88 -3.04 -18.73 4.87
CA GLN A 88 -4.20 -18.65 3.99
C GLN A 88 -4.81 -20.04 3.70
N SER A 89 -3.97 -21.07 3.52
CA SER A 89 -4.45 -22.43 3.29
C SER A 89 -5.17 -22.99 4.51
N VAL A 90 -4.60 -22.83 5.70
CA VAL A 90 -5.26 -23.28 6.94
C VAL A 90 -6.58 -22.53 7.15
N LEU A 91 -6.58 -21.21 6.97
CA LEU A 91 -7.81 -20.43 7.10
C LEU A 91 -8.87 -20.84 6.09
N GLY A 92 -8.47 -21.03 4.83
CA GLY A 92 -9.38 -21.48 3.78
C GLY A 92 -9.97 -22.87 4.09
N LEU A 93 -9.15 -23.82 4.57
CA LEU A 93 -9.62 -25.15 4.98
C LEU A 93 -10.61 -25.10 6.17
N LEU A 94 -10.31 -24.27 7.18
CA LEU A 94 -11.20 -24.07 8.33
C LEU A 94 -12.57 -23.53 7.90
N LEU A 95 -12.59 -22.56 6.96
CA LEU A 95 -13.83 -21.99 6.43
C LEU A 95 -14.61 -23.01 5.60
N VAL A 96 -13.94 -23.75 4.70
CA VAL A 96 -14.61 -24.77 3.86
C VAL A 96 -15.14 -25.93 4.69
N SER A 97 -14.44 -26.32 5.75
CA SER A 97 -14.87 -27.40 6.66
C SER A 97 -15.91 -26.96 7.71
N GLY A 98 -16.23 -25.66 7.79
CA GLY A 98 -17.18 -25.13 8.77
C GLY A 98 -16.67 -25.07 10.22
N HIS A 99 -15.35 -25.19 10.45
CA HIS A 99 -14.74 -25.17 11.79
C HIS A 99 -14.04 -23.83 12.09
N ALA A 100 -14.25 -22.81 11.28
CA ALA A 100 -13.62 -21.50 11.48
C ALA A 100 -14.27 -20.73 12.63
N GLU A 101 -13.45 -20.21 13.52
CA GLU A 101 -13.83 -19.29 14.60
C GLU A 101 -13.07 -17.96 14.47
N ILE A 102 -13.65 -16.86 14.95
CA ILE A 102 -13.07 -15.51 14.78
C ILE A 102 -11.65 -15.42 15.34
N TRP A 103 -11.36 -16.01 16.49
CA TRP A 103 -10.00 -15.98 17.05
C TRP A 103 -8.95 -16.67 16.14
N MET A 104 -9.37 -17.70 15.38
CA MET A 104 -8.50 -18.36 14.40
C MET A 104 -8.18 -17.42 13.22
N LEU A 105 -9.20 -16.70 12.74
CA LEU A 105 -9.02 -15.68 11.71
C LEU A 105 -8.06 -14.58 12.18
N VAL A 106 -8.25 -14.09 13.41
CA VAL A 106 -7.39 -13.08 14.04
C VAL A 106 -5.94 -13.57 14.10
N ALA A 107 -5.70 -14.77 14.63
CA ALA A 107 -4.36 -15.33 14.78
C ALA A 107 -3.66 -15.56 13.42
N LEU A 108 -4.36 -16.17 12.45
CA LEU A 108 -3.81 -16.45 11.12
C LEU A 108 -3.59 -15.17 10.32
N GLN A 109 -4.46 -14.17 10.43
CA GLN A 109 -4.28 -12.88 9.78
C GLN A 109 -3.17 -12.03 10.43
N LEU A 110 -2.95 -12.15 11.74
CA LEU A 110 -1.78 -11.56 12.41
C LEU A 110 -0.48 -12.15 11.86
N ALA A 111 -0.40 -13.48 11.74
CA ALA A 111 0.75 -14.19 11.18
C ALA A 111 0.98 -13.81 9.70
N HIS A 112 -0.08 -13.77 8.90
CA HIS A 112 -0.03 -13.32 7.51
C HIS A 112 0.47 -11.88 7.40
N GLY A 113 -0.05 -10.97 8.22
CA GLY A 113 0.38 -9.58 8.30
C GLY A 113 1.86 -9.47 8.66
N ALA A 114 2.31 -10.21 9.68
CA ALA A 114 3.71 -10.24 10.08
C ALA A 114 4.63 -10.70 8.94
N ALA A 115 4.25 -11.75 8.23
CA ALA A 115 4.99 -12.20 7.04
C ALA A 115 5.02 -11.14 5.94
N THR A 116 3.92 -10.39 5.74
CA THR A 116 3.84 -9.28 4.77
C THR A 116 4.78 -8.14 5.14
N GLY A 117 4.87 -7.79 6.43
CA GLY A 117 5.78 -6.76 6.91
C GLY A 117 7.25 -7.09 6.69
N LEU A 118 7.64 -8.37 6.83
CA LEU A 118 8.99 -8.85 6.51
C LEU A 118 9.26 -8.89 5.01
N PHE A 119 8.27 -9.26 4.21
CA PHE A 119 8.40 -9.42 2.76
C PHE A 119 8.70 -8.10 2.03
N ARG A 120 7.99 -7.01 2.36
CA ARG A 120 8.03 -5.75 1.60
C ARG A 120 9.42 -5.11 1.51
N PRO A 121 10.18 -4.92 2.62
CA PRO A 121 11.53 -4.36 2.53
C PRO A 121 12.50 -5.26 1.76
N ALA A 122 12.37 -6.59 1.89
CA ALA A 122 13.18 -7.54 1.15
C ALA A 122 12.89 -7.46 -0.36
N ALA A 123 11.61 -7.37 -0.74
CA ALA A 123 11.17 -7.32 -2.13
C ALA A 123 11.60 -6.04 -2.84
N SER A 124 11.56 -4.88 -2.18
CA SER A 124 12.00 -3.61 -2.77
C SER A 124 13.50 -3.57 -3.05
N GLY A 125 14.30 -4.25 -2.25
CA GLY A 125 15.76 -4.26 -2.40
C GLY A 125 16.31 -5.41 -3.26
N LEU A 126 15.48 -6.33 -3.76
CA LEU A 126 15.94 -7.45 -4.57
C LEU A 126 16.22 -7.10 -6.04
N PRO A 127 15.40 -6.30 -6.76
CA PRO A 127 15.64 -5.97 -8.17
C PRO A 127 17.02 -5.36 -8.45
N PRO A 128 17.55 -4.41 -7.64
CA PRO A 128 18.89 -3.85 -7.87
C PRO A 128 20.03 -4.87 -7.81
N GLN A 129 19.81 -6.03 -7.19
CA GLN A 129 20.81 -7.11 -7.11
C GLN A 129 20.76 -8.06 -8.30
N LEU A 130 19.70 -7.98 -9.12
CA LEU A 130 19.43 -8.93 -10.20
C LEU A 130 19.60 -8.33 -11.59
N VAL A 131 19.48 -7.01 -11.72
CA VAL A 131 19.52 -6.33 -13.03
C VAL A 131 20.61 -5.28 -13.07
N PRO A 132 21.22 -5.04 -14.25
CA PRO A 132 22.16 -3.93 -14.45
C PRO A 132 21.50 -2.57 -14.14
N PRO A 133 22.27 -1.56 -13.71
CA PRO A 133 21.75 -0.22 -13.40
C PRO A 133 20.91 0.39 -14.53
N GLU A 134 21.29 0.18 -15.77
CA GLU A 134 20.62 0.71 -16.97
C GLU A 134 19.21 0.12 -17.17
N GLN A 135 18.95 -1.07 -16.63
CA GLN A 135 17.66 -1.78 -16.74
C GLN A 135 16.78 -1.62 -15.49
N LEU A 136 17.27 -0.94 -14.45
CA LEU A 136 16.58 -0.81 -13.18
C LEU A 136 15.23 -0.08 -13.32
N GLN A 137 15.20 0.96 -14.15
CA GLN A 137 13.97 1.70 -14.43
C GLN A 137 12.92 0.81 -15.11
N ALA A 138 13.32 -0.02 -16.08
CA ALA A 138 12.42 -0.96 -16.73
C ALA A 138 11.92 -2.05 -15.76
N ALA A 139 12.79 -2.55 -14.88
CA ALA A 139 12.43 -3.50 -13.83
C ALA A 139 11.37 -2.91 -12.88
N ASN A 140 11.59 -1.72 -12.36
CA ASN A 140 10.65 -1.04 -11.47
C ASN A 140 9.32 -0.73 -12.17
N GLY A 141 9.35 -0.33 -13.44
CA GLY A 141 8.16 -0.12 -14.25
C GLY A 141 7.31 -1.38 -14.38
N LEU A 142 7.93 -2.55 -14.61
CA LEU A 142 7.21 -3.84 -14.64
C LEU A 142 6.61 -4.20 -13.27
N MET A 143 7.31 -3.95 -12.16
CA MET A 143 6.77 -4.17 -10.82
C MET A 143 5.57 -3.26 -10.55
N PHE A 144 5.62 -1.99 -10.98
CA PHE A 144 4.48 -1.07 -10.88
C PHE A 144 3.28 -1.55 -11.69
N VAL A 145 3.49 -2.03 -12.93
CA VAL A 145 2.43 -2.62 -13.76
C VAL A 145 1.80 -3.83 -13.06
N THR A 146 2.61 -4.67 -12.41
CA THR A 146 2.10 -5.81 -11.63
C THR A 146 1.13 -5.38 -10.54
N VAL A 147 1.48 -4.35 -9.76
CA VAL A 147 0.61 -3.82 -8.69
C VAL A 147 -0.66 -3.20 -9.27
N SER A 148 -0.54 -2.44 -10.35
CA SER A 148 -1.68 -1.76 -10.99
C SER A 148 -2.66 -2.76 -11.59
N VAL A 149 -2.16 -3.75 -12.33
CA VAL A 149 -2.99 -4.83 -12.90
C VAL A 149 -3.61 -5.69 -11.80
N GLY A 150 -2.81 -6.03 -10.77
CA GLY A 150 -3.31 -6.77 -9.60
C GLY A 150 -4.45 -6.04 -8.91
N GLY A 151 -4.36 -4.72 -8.76
CA GLY A 151 -5.41 -3.88 -8.16
C GLY A 151 -6.73 -3.88 -8.92
N ILE A 152 -6.72 -4.14 -10.23
CA ILE A 152 -7.94 -4.25 -11.05
C ILE A 152 -8.42 -5.70 -11.13
N VAL A 153 -7.51 -6.62 -11.49
CA VAL A 153 -7.83 -8.03 -11.74
C VAL A 153 -8.10 -8.79 -10.45
N GLY A 154 -7.36 -8.48 -9.37
CA GLY A 154 -7.51 -9.15 -8.09
C GLY A 154 -8.93 -9.02 -7.51
N PRO A 155 -9.46 -7.81 -7.27
CA PRO A 155 -10.83 -7.65 -6.78
C PRO A 155 -11.88 -8.24 -7.71
N ALA A 156 -11.72 -8.15 -9.05
CA ALA A 156 -12.63 -8.74 -10.01
C ALA A 156 -12.69 -10.29 -9.85
N ILE A 157 -11.53 -10.96 -9.80
CA ILE A 157 -11.44 -12.40 -9.56
C ILE A 157 -11.98 -12.73 -8.17
N GLY A 158 -11.60 -11.96 -7.13
CA GLY A 158 -12.04 -12.18 -5.76
C GLY A 158 -13.56 -12.10 -5.60
N GLY A 159 -14.19 -11.10 -6.21
CA GLY A 159 -15.65 -10.96 -6.21
C GLY A 159 -16.35 -12.16 -6.85
N VAL A 160 -15.86 -12.62 -8.00
CA VAL A 160 -16.41 -13.81 -8.66
C VAL A 160 -16.18 -15.06 -7.82
N LEU A 161 -14.98 -15.31 -7.31
CA LEU A 161 -14.68 -16.48 -6.49
C LEU A 161 -15.54 -16.51 -5.22
N VAL A 162 -15.63 -15.38 -4.49
CA VAL A 162 -16.44 -15.33 -3.27
C VAL A 162 -17.91 -15.51 -3.57
N ALA A 163 -18.43 -14.91 -4.65
CA ALA A 163 -19.84 -15.03 -5.02
C ALA A 163 -20.24 -16.43 -5.53
N THR A 164 -19.33 -17.18 -6.14
CA THR A 164 -19.63 -18.47 -6.78
C THR A 164 -19.26 -19.67 -5.93
N VAL A 165 -18.08 -19.67 -5.33
CA VAL A 165 -17.56 -20.82 -4.56
C VAL A 165 -17.32 -20.52 -3.08
N GLY A 166 -17.45 -19.26 -2.67
CA GLY A 166 -17.31 -18.82 -1.28
C GLY A 166 -15.90 -18.40 -0.88
N ALA A 167 -15.84 -17.70 0.27
CA ALA A 167 -14.63 -17.07 0.78
C ALA A 167 -13.51 -18.08 1.10
N GLY A 168 -13.84 -19.26 1.61
CA GLY A 168 -12.85 -20.29 1.96
C GLY A 168 -12.07 -20.77 0.73
N TRP A 169 -12.74 -21.01 -0.39
CA TRP A 169 -12.08 -21.40 -1.64
C TRP A 169 -11.22 -20.27 -2.24
N ALA A 170 -11.68 -19.02 -2.11
CA ALA A 170 -10.88 -17.87 -2.52
C ALA A 170 -9.56 -17.81 -1.72
N LEU A 171 -9.59 -18.03 -0.40
CA LEU A 171 -8.38 -18.06 0.43
C LEU A 171 -7.45 -19.24 0.10
N LEU A 172 -8.01 -20.41 -0.23
CA LEU A 172 -7.20 -21.55 -0.73
C LEU A 172 -6.51 -21.20 -2.06
N ALA A 173 -7.22 -20.53 -2.97
CA ALA A 173 -6.63 -20.06 -4.22
C ALA A 173 -5.48 -19.08 -3.98
N ASP A 174 -5.62 -18.16 -3.00
CA ASP A 174 -4.52 -17.28 -2.60
C ASP A 174 -3.34 -18.07 -2.02
N GLY A 175 -3.61 -19.05 -1.17
CA GLY A 175 -2.57 -19.98 -0.69
C GLY A 175 -1.77 -20.58 -1.85
N VAL A 176 -2.45 -21.05 -2.91
CA VAL A 176 -1.77 -21.59 -4.11
C VAL A 176 -0.90 -20.52 -4.79
N THR A 177 -1.32 -19.26 -4.84
CA THR A 177 -0.49 -18.17 -5.40
C THR A 177 0.82 -18.01 -4.64
N PHE A 178 0.78 -18.10 -3.29
CA PHE A 178 1.99 -18.05 -2.46
C PHE A 178 2.86 -19.30 -2.60
N ALA A 179 2.28 -20.48 -2.78
CA ALA A 179 3.05 -21.69 -3.07
C ALA A 179 3.84 -21.54 -4.39
N ILE A 180 3.17 -21.09 -5.46
CA ILE A 180 3.82 -20.81 -6.75
C ILE A 180 4.92 -19.76 -6.58
N ALA A 181 4.64 -18.67 -5.89
CA ALA A 181 5.59 -17.61 -5.63
C ALA A 181 6.81 -18.09 -4.85
N THR A 182 6.60 -18.95 -3.85
CA THR A 182 7.67 -19.60 -3.07
C THR A 182 8.58 -20.43 -3.96
N VAL A 183 8.01 -21.29 -4.80
CA VAL A 183 8.79 -22.16 -5.71
C VAL A 183 9.61 -21.34 -6.71
N LEU A 184 9.04 -20.25 -7.25
CA LEU A 184 9.75 -19.37 -8.17
C LEU A 184 10.92 -18.65 -7.49
N LEU A 185 10.74 -18.12 -6.28
CA LEU A 185 11.78 -17.44 -5.51
C LEU A 185 12.87 -18.42 -5.05
N ALA A 186 12.51 -19.62 -4.58
CA ALA A 186 13.47 -20.64 -4.16
C ALA A 186 14.42 -21.11 -5.28
N ARG A 187 14.01 -20.96 -6.53
CA ARG A 187 14.83 -21.31 -7.71
C ARG A 187 15.80 -20.20 -8.13
N ILE A 188 15.81 -19.05 -7.50
CA ILE A 188 16.79 -17.99 -7.75
C ILE A 188 18.13 -18.41 -7.15
N ARG A 189 19.21 -18.08 -7.84
CA ARG A 189 20.56 -18.36 -7.32
C ARG A 189 20.80 -17.56 -6.04
N PRO A 190 21.47 -18.17 -5.03
CA PRO A 190 21.82 -17.41 -3.82
C PRO A 190 22.64 -16.19 -4.17
N LEU A 191 22.14 -15.02 -3.77
CA LEU A 191 22.84 -13.76 -3.95
C LEU A 191 23.81 -13.57 -2.80
N GLY A 192 25.05 -13.17 -3.11
CA GLY A 192 26.04 -12.85 -2.10
C GLY A 192 25.53 -11.76 -1.16
N HIS A 193 25.71 -11.96 0.14
CA HIS A 193 25.33 -10.98 1.14
C HIS A 193 26.48 -10.00 1.36
N VAL A 194 26.23 -8.71 1.08
CA VAL A 194 27.16 -7.63 1.43
C VAL A 194 26.57 -6.92 2.65
N PRO A 195 27.17 -7.07 3.84
CA PRO A 195 26.71 -6.34 5.02
C PRO A 195 26.84 -4.84 4.81
N ALA A 196 25.76 -4.10 4.97
CA ALA A 196 25.81 -2.63 4.93
C ALA A 196 26.51 -2.09 6.19
N PRO A 197 27.28 -0.98 6.10
CA PRO A 197 27.87 -0.30 7.24
C PRO A 197 26.77 0.09 8.25
N ARG A 198 26.96 -0.24 9.52
CA ARG A 198 25.98 0.04 10.58
C ARG A 198 26.21 1.43 11.17
N GLU A 199 25.40 2.39 10.78
CA GLU A 199 25.15 3.53 11.66
C GLU A 199 24.14 3.14 12.76
N SER A 200 24.17 3.87 13.89
CA SER A 200 23.22 3.60 14.97
C SER A 200 21.79 3.96 14.50
N PHE A 201 20.92 2.96 14.41
CA PHE A 201 19.49 3.10 14.05
C PHE A 201 18.81 4.29 14.74
N TRP A 202 19.07 4.50 16.03
CA TRP A 202 18.49 5.60 16.80
C TRP A 202 18.98 6.97 16.37
N ARG A 203 20.23 7.09 15.87
CA ARG A 203 20.76 8.36 15.36
C ARG A 203 20.17 8.70 14.01
N GLU A 204 20.02 7.72 13.13
CA GLU A 204 19.36 7.91 11.84
C GLU A 204 17.90 8.30 12.02
N LEU A 205 17.20 7.64 12.95
CA LEU A 205 15.83 7.96 13.30
C LEU A 205 15.73 9.41 13.82
N ALA A 206 16.55 9.81 14.77
CA ALA A 206 16.53 11.17 15.32
C ALA A 206 16.83 12.27 14.27
N ARG A 207 17.70 11.97 13.29
CA ARG A 207 17.99 12.89 12.16
C ARG A 207 16.74 13.02 11.26
N GLY A 208 16.10 11.91 10.90
CA GLY A 208 14.88 11.92 10.10
C GLY A 208 13.75 12.71 10.78
N TRP A 209 13.56 12.51 12.08
CA TRP A 209 12.55 13.26 12.86
C TRP A 209 12.77 14.77 12.85
N ARG A 210 14.02 15.21 12.95
CA ARG A 210 14.35 16.64 12.87
C ARG A 210 13.98 17.24 11.53
N GLU A 211 14.23 16.51 10.44
CA GLU A 211 13.86 16.94 9.09
C GLU A 211 12.34 17.05 8.92
N VAL A 212 11.59 16.10 9.42
CA VAL A 212 10.12 16.11 9.37
C VAL A 212 9.57 17.28 10.20
N ARG A 213 10.02 17.41 11.46
CA ARG A 213 9.53 18.44 12.38
C ARG A 213 9.85 19.86 11.92
N SER A 214 10.94 20.07 11.19
CA SER A 214 11.37 21.39 10.71
C SER A 214 10.48 21.96 9.60
N ARG A 215 9.61 21.12 8.97
CA ARG A 215 8.78 21.50 7.84
C ARG A 215 7.31 21.31 8.16
N THR A 216 6.58 22.41 8.39
CA THR A 216 5.16 22.34 8.78
C THR A 216 4.32 21.62 7.73
N TRP A 217 4.52 21.92 6.45
CA TRP A 217 3.78 21.27 5.35
C TRP A 217 3.94 19.74 5.37
N LEU A 218 5.11 19.24 5.76
CA LEU A 218 5.43 17.82 5.73
C LEU A 218 4.72 17.06 6.85
N TRP A 219 4.95 17.44 8.12
CA TRP A 219 4.32 16.72 9.24
C TRP A 219 2.79 16.91 9.28
N ALA A 220 2.28 18.10 8.88
CA ALA A 220 0.86 18.34 8.82
C ALA A 220 0.18 17.43 7.77
N SER A 221 0.78 17.27 6.59
CA SER A 221 0.28 16.34 5.57
C SER A 221 0.32 14.88 6.03
N ILE A 222 1.39 14.46 6.72
CA ILE A 222 1.50 13.11 7.29
C ILE A 222 0.38 12.85 8.30
N VAL A 223 0.13 13.79 9.21
CA VAL A 223 -0.92 13.68 10.24
C VAL A 223 -2.31 13.62 9.60
N ASP A 224 -2.58 14.50 8.62
CA ASP A 224 -3.89 14.51 7.97
C ASP A 224 -4.11 13.23 7.14
N PHE A 225 -3.10 12.74 6.43
CA PHE A 225 -3.22 11.49 5.70
C PHE A 225 -3.38 10.27 6.64
N ALA A 226 -2.77 10.31 7.83
CA ALA A 226 -3.01 9.32 8.88
C ALA A 226 -4.47 9.37 9.38
N ALA A 227 -5.02 10.57 9.57
CA ALA A 227 -6.43 10.76 9.90
C ALA A 227 -7.35 10.27 8.76
N PHE A 228 -7.03 10.58 7.50
CA PHE A 228 -7.73 10.07 6.33
C PHE A 228 -7.74 8.53 6.30
N GLN A 229 -6.61 7.89 6.55
CA GLN A 229 -6.54 6.43 6.61
C GLN A 229 -7.34 5.84 7.78
N MET A 230 -7.35 6.51 8.92
CA MET A 230 -8.10 6.10 10.12
C MET A 230 -9.60 6.27 9.93
N ILE A 231 -10.04 7.39 9.35
CA ILE A 231 -11.45 7.77 9.25
C ILE A 231 -12.06 7.20 7.96
N TYR A 232 -11.55 7.62 6.81
CA TYR A 232 -12.12 7.24 5.51
C TYR A 232 -11.85 5.78 5.16
N LEU A 233 -10.56 5.41 5.09
CA LEU A 233 -10.18 4.11 4.55
C LEU A 233 -10.59 2.96 5.47
N ALA A 234 -10.48 3.13 6.80
CA ALA A 234 -10.94 2.11 7.74
C ALA A 234 -12.46 1.94 7.68
N THR A 235 -13.22 3.04 7.58
CA THR A 235 -14.68 3.00 7.46
C THR A 235 -15.10 2.30 6.17
N MET A 236 -14.50 2.62 5.05
CA MET A 236 -14.76 1.93 3.77
C MET A 236 -14.43 0.44 3.85
N MET A 237 -13.32 0.05 4.49
CA MET A 237 -12.91 -1.36 4.58
C MET A 237 -13.76 -2.19 5.53
N VAL A 238 -14.38 -1.58 6.55
CA VAL A 238 -15.20 -2.29 7.54
C VAL A 238 -16.69 -2.22 7.18
N LEU A 239 -17.22 -1.04 6.89
CA LEU A 239 -18.64 -0.85 6.60
C LEU A 239 -19.00 -1.07 5.14
N GLY A 240 -18.08 -0.84 4.21
CA GLY A 240 -18.32 -1.05 2.77
C GLY A 240 -18.78 -2.49 2.45
N PRO A 241 -18.02 -3.54 2.84
CA PRO A 241 -18.45 -4.92 2.63
C PRO A 241 -19.75 -5.27 3.37
N LEU A 242 -19.97 -4.70 4.57
CA LEU A 242 -21.20 -4.91 5.33
C LEU A 242 -22.41 -4.38 4.57
N VAL A 243 -22.39 -3.13 4.12
CA VAL A 243 -23.47 -2.52 3.33
C VAL A 243 -23.63 -3.26 2.00
N ALA A 244 -22.51 -3.61 1.34
CA ALA A 244 -22.58 -4.39 0.10
C ALA A 244 -23.29 -5.74 0.30
N LYS A 245 -23.00 -6.44 1.39
CA LYS A 245 -23.65 -7.72 1.72
C LYS A 245 -25.14 -7.56 2.02
N GLN A 246 -25.50 -6.51 2.76
CA GLN A 246 -26.88 -6.30 3.21
C GLN A 246 -27.80 -5.70 2.13
N SER A 247 -27.27 -4.80 1.29
CA SER A 247 -28.11 -3.92 0.46
C SER A 247 -27.72 -3.81 -1.03
N LEU A 248 -26.50 -4.17 -1.43
CA LEU A 248 -26.01 -3.92 -2.80
C LEU A 248 -25.82 -5.19 -3.65
N GLY A 249 -26.12 -6.39 -3.11
CA GLY A 249 -25.97 -7.65 -3.86
C GLY A 249 -24.65 -8.40 -3.58
N GLY A 250 -23.96 -8.09 -2.47
CA GLY A 250 -22.88 -8.91 -1.94
C GLY A 250 -21.50 -8.66 -2.52
N ALA A 251 -20.69 -9.74 -2.60
CA ALA A 251 -19.28 -9.68 -2.93
C ALA A 251 -18.99 -9.09 -4.33
N GLY A 252 -19.86 -9.36 -5.31
CA GLY A 252 -19.72 -8.81 -6.66
C GLY A 252 -19.86 -7.30 -6.70
N ALA A 253 -20.80 -6.73 -5.95
CA ALA A 253 -20.98 -5.28 -5.84
C ALA A 253 -19.77 -4.64 -5.15
N TRP A 254 -19.29 -5.22 -4.06
CA TRP A 254 -18.09 -4.73 -3.38
C TRP A 254 -16.85 -4.80 -4.26
N ALA A 255 -16.67 -5.88 -5.01
CA ALA A 255 -15.60 -6.02 -5.98
C ALA A 255 -15.65 -4.93 -7.06
N ALA A 256 -16.83 -4.62 -7.60
CA ALA A 256 -17.00 -3.56 -8.60
C ALA A 256 -16.56 -2.19 -8.04
N ILE A 257 -16.91 -1.88 -6.80
CA ILE A 257 -16.50 -0.65 -6.10
C ILE A 257 -14.96 -0.58 -5.98
N LEU A 258 -14.31 -1.67 -5.54
CA LEU A 258 -12.84 -1.73 -5.43
C LEU A 258 -12.12 -1.67 -6.79
N VAL A 259 -12.69 -2.29 -7.82
CA VAL A 259 -12.19 -2.16 -9.21
C VAL A 259 -12.29 -0.71 -9.67
N GLY A 260 -13.43 -0.05 -9.39
CA GLY A 260 -13.62 1.38 -9.69
C GLY A 260 -12.51 2.24 -9.08
N PHE A 261 -12.25 2.06 -7.78
CA PHE A 261 -11.15 2.73 -7.10
C PHE A 261 -9.79 2.47 -7.77
N SER A 262 -9.49 1.22 -8.09
CA SER A 262 -8.20 0.83 -8.68
C SER A 262 -8.01 1.40 -10.09
N VAL A 263 -9.07 1.40 -10.90
CA VAL A 263 -9.07 2.06 -12.24
C VAL A 263 -8.85 3.55 -12.10
N GLY A 264 -9.58 4.19 -11.19
CA GLY A 264 -9.40 5.61 -10.90
C GLY A 264 -7.97 5.93 -10.48
N ASN A 265 -7.41 5.15 -9.57
CA ASN A 265 -6.04 5.33 -9.08
C ASN A 265 -4.99 5.19 -10.20
N LEU A 266 -5.12 4.20 -11.07
CA LEU A 266 -4.26 4.04 -12.23
C LEU A 266 -4.36 5.25 -13.18
N VAL A 267 -5.59 5.67 -13.52
CA VAL A 267 -5.82 6.86 -14.36
C VAL A 267 -5.25 8.12 -13.72
N GLY A 268 -5.43 8.27 -12.40
CA GLY A 268 -4.91 9.39 -11.63
C GLY A 268 -3.37 9.47 -11.66
N ASN A 269 -2.69 8.35 -11.44
CA ASN A 269 -1.23 8.28 -11.55
C ASN A 269 -0.74 8.64 -12.95
N LEU A 270 -1.39 8.13 -14.00
CA LEU A 270 -1.03 8.45 -15.39
C LEU A 270 -1.30 9.92 -15.74
N TRP A 271 -2.40 10.47 -15.25
CA TRP A 271 -2.73 11.87 -15.46
C TRP A 271 -1.77 12.81 -14.74
N ALA A 272 -1.37 12.47 -13.51
CA ALA A 272 -0.41 13.21 -12.72
C ALA A 272 0.93 13.42 -13.42
N MET A 273 1.37 12.47 -14.26
CA MET A 273 2.61 12.59 -15.05
C MET A 273 2.61 13.79 -16.01
N ARG A 274 1.40 14.28 -16.39
CA ARG A 274 1.21 15.43 -17.29
C ARG A 274 0.82 16.71 -16.55
N LEU A 275 0.44 16.58 -15.27
CA LEU A 275 0.01 17.72 -14.46
C LEU A 275 1.22 18.50 -13.93
N ARG A 276 1.13 19.81 -13.96
CA ARG A 276 2.09 20.75 -13.37
C ARG A 276 1.33 21.86 -12.65
N PRO A 277 0.61 21.55 -11.56
CA PRO A 277 -0.12 22.57 -10.83
C PRO A 277 0.87 23.48 -10.13
N HIS A 278 0.65 24.80 -10.21
CA HIS A 278 1.49 25.80 -9.56
C HIS A 278 1.66 25.55 -8.04
N ARG A 279 0.63 25.00 -7.38
CA ARG A 279 0.64 24.61 -5.97
C ARG A 279 0.26 23.14 -5.81
N PRO A 280 1.23 22.20 -5.94
CA PRO A 280 0.94 20.78 -6.03
C PRO A 280 0.26 20.21 -4.78
N LEU A 281 0.64 20.68 -3.59
CA LEU A 281 0.05 20.21 -2.34
C LEU A 281 -1.41 20.66 -2.21
N VAL A 282 -1.70 21.94 -2.41
CA VAL A 282 -3.08 22.47 -2.34
C VAL A 282 -3.97 21.77 -3.35
N PHE A 283 -3.49 21.60 -4.59
CA PHE A 283 -4.22 20.89 -5.64
C PHE A 283 -4.54 19.45 -5.25
N SER A 284 -3.58 18.73 -4.68
CA SER A 284 -3.75 17.35 -4.23
C SER A 284 -4.82 17.24 -3.13
N TRP A 285 -4.77 18.11 -2.13
CA TRP A 285 -5.71 18.06 -1.01
C TRP A 285 -7.13 18.51 -1.40
N VAL A 286 -7.27 19.42 -2.35
CA VAL A 286 -8.57 19.75 -2.92
C VAL A 286 -9.15 18.54 -3.69
N LEU A 287 -8.31 17.80 -4.43
CA LEU A 287 -8.77 16.60 -5.12
C LEU A 287 -9.18 15.47 -4.15
N ILE A 288 -8.52 15.32 -3.00
CA ILE A 288 -8.87 14.30 -1.99
C ILE A 288 -10.31 14.47 -1.49
N LEU A 289 -10.88 15.68 -1.53
CA LEU A 289 -12.29 15.89 -1.18
C LEU A 289 -13.26 15.09 -2.05
N LEU A 290 -12.84 14.67 -3.27
CA LEU A 290 -13.63 13.78 -4.13
C LEU A 290 -13.83 12.37 -3.54
N SER A 291 -13.10 12.01 -2.49
CA SER A 291 -13.30 10.74 -1.79
C SER A 291 -14.56 10.74 -0.92
N GLY A 292 -14.96 11.90 -0.39
CA GLY A 292 -16.08 11.98 0.56
C GLY A 292 -17.43 11.49 0.04
N PRO A 293 -17.84 11.84 -1.18
CA PRO A 293 -19.16 11.43 -1.71
C PRO A 293 -19.44 9.93 -1.66
N SER A 294 -18.42 9.08 -1.75
CA SER A 294 -18.60 7.61 -1.66
C SER A 294 -19.17 7.16 -0.32
N LEU A 295 -18.74 7.79 0.78
CA LEU A 295 -19.30 7.50 2.12
C LEU A 295 -20.77 7.88 2.22
N VAL A 296 -21.16 9.02 1.65
CA VAL A 296 -22.57 9.49 1.63
C VAL A 296 -23.43 8.54 0.79
N LEU A 297 -22.97 8.19 -0.42
CA LEU A 297 -23.72 7.28 -1.29
C LEU A 297 -23.83 5.86 -0.68
N LEU A 298 -22.80 5.45 0.06
CA LEU A 298 -22.83 4.18 0.78
C LEU A 298 -23.83 4.24 1.96
N ALA A 299 -23.91 5.36 2.69
CA ALA A 299 -24.83 5.58 3.79
C ALA A 299 -26.30 5.47 3.34
N ILE A 300 -26.65 6.10 2.23
CA ILE A 300 -28.01 6.04 1.67
C ILE A 300 -28.28 4.79 0.82
N THR A 301 -27.35 3.82 0.83
CA THR A 301 -27.44 2.58 0.02
C THR A 301 -27.75 2.83 -1.46
N ALA A 302 -27.08 3.85 -2.05
CA ALA A 302 -27.25 4.21 -3.44
C ALA A 302 -26.91 3.03 -4.38
N PRO A 303 -27.37 3.03 -5.63
CA PRO A 303 -27.06 1.98 -6.58
C PRO A 303 -25.56 1.76 -6.74
N THR A 304 -25.11 0.51 -6.85
CA THR A 304 -23.68 0.12 -6.91
C THR A 304 -22.91 0.91 -7.96
N TRP A 305 -23.49 1.19 -9.13
CA TRP A 305 -22.82 1.96 -10.18
C TRP A 305 -22.48 3.39 -9.74
N ALA A 306 -23.35 4.03 -8.95
CA ALA A 306 -23.13 5.40 -8.47
C ALA A 306 -21.98 5.43 -7.43
N ILE A 307 -21.97 4.47 -6.51
CA ILE A 307 -20.86 4.31 -5.52
C ILE A 307 -19.55 4.00 -6.27
N THR A 308 -19.59 3.10 -7.26
CA THR A 308 -18.41 2.77 -8.08
C THR A 308 -17.87 4.00 -8.79
N LEU A 309 -18.72 4.86 -9.33
CA LEU A 309 -18.29 6.10 -10.02
C LEU A 309 -17.61 7.08 -9.05
N THR A 310 -18.12 7.23 -7.83
CA THR A 310 -17.45 8.06 -6.82
C THR A 310 -16.14 7.43 -6.33
N GLU A 311 -16.04 6.10 -6.29
CA GLU A 311 -14.78 5.42 -6.00
C GLU A 311 -13.75 5.54 -7.15
N VAL A 312 -14.18 5.62 -8.40
CA VAL A 312 -13.28 6.01 -9.51
C VAL A 312 -12.72 7.42 -9.27
N ALA A 313 -13.56 8.38 -8.86
CA ALA A 313 -13.11 9.74 -8.54
C ALA A 313 -12.17 9.77 -7.31
N SER A 314 -12.48 8.99 -6.27
CA SER A 314 -11.63 8.81 -5.10
C SER A 314 -10.27 8.23 -5.47
N GLY A 315 -10.26 7.13 -6.22
CA GLY A 315 -9.03 6.51 -6.70
C GLY A 315 -8.18 7.47 -7.55
N LEU A 316 -8.81 8.20 -8.48
CA LEU A 316 -8.14 9.21 -9.30
C LEU A 316 -7.49 10.28 -8.43
N SER A 317 -8.20 10.81 -7.44
CA SER A 317 -7.68 11.84 -6.54
C SER A 317 -6.47 11.35 -5.75
N ILE A 318 -6.53 10.13 -5.21
CA ILE A 318 -5.43 9.53 -4.45
C ILE A 318 -4.22 9.22 -5.35
N GLY A 319 -4.44 8.75 -6.59
CA GLY A 319 -3.38 8.52 -7.55
C GLY A 319 -2.64 9.81 -7.92
N VAL A 320 -3.39 10.88 -8.21
CA VAL A 320 -2.80 12.20 -8.49
C VAL A 320 -2.05 12.71 -7.26
N ALA A 321 -2.69 12.68 -6.09
CA ALA A 321 -2.09 13.19 -4.85
C ALA A 321 -0.81 12.45 -4.49
N GLY A 322 -0.79 11.11 -4.60
CA GLY A 322 0.39 10.31 -4.33
C GLY A 322 1.58 10.64 -5.25
N THR A 323 1.33 10.77 -6.55
CA THR A 323 2.39 11.12 -7.52
C THR A 323 2.95 12.52 -7.28
N LEU A 324 2.08 13.52 -7.02
CA LEU A 324 2.50 14.88 -6.73
C LEU A 324 3.21 14.98 -5.38
N TRP A 325 2.78 14.20 -4.37
CA TRP A 325 3.43 14.10 -3.08
C TRP A 325 4.87 13.59 -3.19
N GLU A 326 5.07 12.45 -3.84
CA GLU A 326 6.40 11.88 -4.06
C GLU A 326 7.33 12.86 -4.80
N THR A 327 6.82 13.53 -5.84
CA THR A 327 7.57 14.54 -6.57
C THR A 327 7.93 15.73 -5.68
N THR A 328 7.00 16.17 -4.83
CA THR A 328 7.21 17.29 -3.90
C THR A 328 8.26 16.92 -2.84
N LEU A 329 8.22 15.69 -2.30
CA LEU A 329 9.24 15.20 -1.38
C LEU A 329 10.63 15.22 -2.04
N GLN A 330 10.75 14.64 -3.24
CA GLN A 330 12.04 14.55 -3.96
C GLN A 330 12.63 15.91 -4.30
N ARG A 331 11.81 16.94 -4.53
CA ARG A 331 12.25 18.29 -4.86
C ARG A 331 12.63 19.14 -3.64
N ASN A 332 11.97 18.92 -2.51
CA ASN A 332 12.07 19.79 -1.32
C ASN A 332 12.90 19.19 -0.17
N ILE A 333 13.26 17.91 -0.26
CA ILE A 333 14.05 17.21 0.75
C ILE A 333 15.43 16.89 0.18
N PRO A 334 16.53 17.19 0.89
CA PRO A 334 17.87 16.83 0.45
C PRO A 334 18.00 15.32 0.20
N PRO A 335 18.72 14.89 -0.85
CA PRO A 335 18.84 13.46 -1.22
C PRO A 335 19.32 12.58 -0.06
N GLU A 336 20.21 13.10 0.80
CA GLU A 336 20.78 12.38 1.95
C GLU A 336 19.74 12.14 3.07
N ALA A 337 18.66 12.95 3.11
CA ALA A 337 17.59 12.85 4.09
C ALA A 337 16.35 12.14 3.54
N LEU A 338 16.20 12.02 2.22
CA LEU A 338 14.98 11.58 1.55
C LEU A 338 14.52 10.19 2.01
N SER A 339 15.40 9.22 2.11
CA SER A 339 15.04 7.86 2.54
C SER A 339 14.52 7.82 3.99
N ARG A 340 15.11 8.64 4.87
CA ARG A 340 14.68 8.75 6.27
C ARG A 340 13.33 9.44 6.39
N VAL A 341 13.13 10.53 5.64
CA VAL A 341 11.85 11.25 5.59
C VAL A 341 10.76 10.35 5.02
N ALA A 342 11.02 9.62 3.93
CA ALA A 342 10.08 8.68 3.35
C ALA A 342 9.68 7.55 4.32
N SER A 343 10.60 7.10 5.18
CA SER A 343 10.27 6.13 6.23
C SER A 343 9.32 6.70 7.29
N TYR A 344 9.53 7.97 7.70
CA TYR A 344 8.63 8.67 8.61
C TYR A 344 7.27 8.94 7.98
N ASP A 345 7.26 9.34 6.71
CA ASP A 345 6.04 9.56 5.95
C ASP A 345 5.20 8.28 5.89
N TRP A 346 5.78 7.19 5.43
CA TRP A 346 5.06 5.92 5.33
C TRP A 346 4.54 5.41 6.67
N MET A 347 5.39 5.43 7.71
CA MET A 347 5.02 4.97 9.05
C MET A 347 3.98 5.90 9.69
N GLY A 348 4.23 7.22 9.65
CA GLY A 348 3.35 8.23 10.23
C GLY A 348 1.97 8.21 9.59
N SER A 349 1.92 8.13 8.27
CA SER A 349 0.67 8.06 7.51
C SER A 349 -0.15 6.79 7.78
N THR A 350 0.48 5.68 8.17
CA THR A 350 -0.21 4.38 8.32
C THR A 350 -0.56 4.04 9.77
N VAL A 351 0.13 4.65 10.75
CA VAL A 351 0.08 4.24 12.17
C VAL A 351 -1.31 4.33 12.81
N LEU A 352 -2.16 5.24 12.35
CA LEU A 352 -3.52 5.42 12.90
C LEU A 352 -4.55 4.48 12.24
N ARG A 353 -4.27 3.89 11.09
CA ARG A 353 -5.21 3.00 10.39
C ARG A 353 -5.67 1.80 11.21
N PRO A 354 -4.81 1.07 11.95
CA PRO A 354 -5.27 -0.01 12.84
C PRO A 354 -6.32 0.44 13.85
N LEU A 355 -6.16 1.64 14.43
CA LEU A 355 -7.13 2.18 15.38
C LEU A 355 -8.50 2.38 14.74
N GLY A 356 -8.53 2.96 13.53
CA GLY A 356 -9.78 3.11 12.77
C GLY A 356 -10.49 1.78 12.54
N LEU A 357 -9.75 0.74 12.14
CA LEU A 357 -10.32 -0.59 11.89
C LEU A 357 -11.02 -1.19 13.12
N VAL A 358 -10.46 -1.00 14.31
CA VAL A 358 -11.05 -1.54 15.56
C VAL A 358 -12.24 -0.71 16.03
N VAL A 359 -12.21 0.62 15.83
CA VAL A 359 -13.17 1.54 16.43
C VAL A 359 -14.45 1.67 15.59
N VAL A 360 -14.35 1.59 14.26
CA VAL A 360 -15.47 1.79 13.33
C VAL A 360 -16.62 0.82 13.56
N GLY A 361 -16.35 -0.49 13.77
CA GLY A 361 -17.38 -1.48 14.02
C GLY A 361 -18.20 -1.22 15.29
N PRO A 362 -17.56 -1.07 16.47
CA PRO A 362 -18.24 -0.67 17.70
C PRO A 362 -19.04 0.63 17.60
N ILE A 363 -18.50 1.65 16.91
CA ILE A 363 -19.25 2.91 16.69
C ILE A 363 -20.49 2.64 15.87
N ALA A 364 -20.40 1.88 14.76
CA ALA A 364 -21.54 1.55 13.92
C ALA A 364 -22.60 0.71 14.68
N ALA A 365 -22.17 -0.14 15.62
CA ALA A 365 -23.08 -0.88 16.48
C ALA A 365 -23.81 0.01 17.50
N ALA A 366 -23.15 1.09 17.95
CA ALA A 366 -23.70 2.01 18.98
C ALA A 366 -24.64 3.06 18.39
N ILE A 367 -24.29 3.68 17.27
CA ILE A 367 -25.03 4.82 16.70
C ILE A 367 -25.69 4.54 15.35
N GLY A 368 -25.41 3.40 14.72
CA GLY A 368 -25.90 3.05 13.40
C GLY A 368 -24.83 3.11 12.31
N VAL A 369 -25.05 2.33 11.24
CA VAL A 369 -24.12 2.28 10.08
C VAL A 369 -24.18 3.57 9.26
N GLU A 370 -25.40 4.07 9.03
CA GLU A 370 -25.63 5.31 8.28
C GLU A 370 -24.97 6.51 8.96
N GLU A 371 -25.22 6.68 10.27
CA GLU A 371 -24.69 7.78 11.06
C GLU A 371 -23.16 7.72 11.15
N THR A 372 -22.60 6.51 11.23
CA THR A 372 -21.13 6.33 11.23
C THR A 372 -20.52 6.72 9.90
N LEU A 373 -21.14 6.34 8.77
CA LEU A 373 -20.70 6.71 7.43
C LEU A 373 -20.76 8.24 7.20
N LEU A 374 -21.88 8.86 7.60
CA LEU A 374 -22.05 10.33 7.51
C LEU A 374 -21.09 11.06 8.43
N GLY A 375 -20.88 10.57 9.65
CA GLY A 375 -19.89 11.10 10.59
C GLY A 375 -18.46 11.01 10.03
N ALA A 376 -18.11 9.87 9.44
CA ALA A 376 -16.82 9.68 8.77
C ALA A 376 -16.65 10.63 7.57
N PHE A 377 -17.72 10.86 6.78
CA PHE A 377 -17.72 11.86 5.71
C PHE A 377 -17.38 13.26 6.27
N VAL A 378 -18.12 13.72 7.28
CA VAL A 378 -17.91 15.06 7.86
C VAL A 378 -16.48 15.20 8.41
N LEU A 379 -16.01 14.21 9.18
CA LEU A 379 -14.68 14.24 9.77
C LEU A 379 -13.57 14.23 8.69
N THR A 380 -13.74 13.45 7.61
CA THR A 380 -12.79 13.43 6.48
C THR A 380 -12.75 14.79 5.80
N MET A 381 -13.91 15.39 5.52
CA MET A 381 -13.99 16.72 4.89
C MET A 381 -13.36 17.80 5.77
N VAL A 382 -13.68 17.81 7.06
CA VAL A 382 -13.15 18.78 8.01
C VAL A 382 -11.62 18.64 8.14
N SER A 383 -11.11 17.40 8.26
CA SER A 383 -9.67 17.16 8.32
C SER A 383 -8.98 17.71 7.06
N SER A 384 -9.38 17.26 5.88
CA SER A 384 -8.74 17.67 4.62
C SER A 384 -8.87 19.17 4.32
N LEU A 385 -9.99 19.81 4.71
CA LEU A 385 -10.16 21.27 4.60
C LEU A 385 -9.29 22.02 5.61
N SER A 386 -9.12 21.50 6.83
CA SER A 386 -8.29 22.14 7.85
C SER A 386 -6.82 22.25 7.43
N LEU A 387 -6.33 21.30 6.66
CA LEU A 387 -4.97 21.34 6.14
C LEU A 387 -4.75 22.51 5.16
N LEU A 388 -5.79 22.92 4.43
CA LEU A 388 -5.72 24.08 3.55
C LEU A 388 -5.56 25.42 4.32
N LEU A 389 -5.78 25.42 5.64
CA LEU A 389 -5.53 26.57 6.52
C LEU A 389 -4.05 26.70 6.92
N VAL A 390 -3.23 25.69 6.64
CA VAL A 390 -1.78 25.72 6.92
C VAL A 390 -1.05 26.59 5.90
N PRO A 391 -0.46 27.75 6.28
CA PRO A 391 0.13 28.67 5.31
C PRO A 391 1.28 28.08 4.51
N ASP A 392 2.05 27.15 5.10
CA ASP A 392 3.19 26.50 4.44
C ASP A 392 2.78 25.63 3.25
N MET A 393 1.54 25.11 3.23
CA MET A 393 0.99 24.38 2.07
C MET A 393 0.93 25.23 0.81
N TRP A 394 0.67 26.53 0.98
CA TRP A 394 0.53 27.49 -0.13
C TRP A 394 1.88 28.02 -0.63
N ARG A 395 2.94 27.85 0.17
CA ARG A 395 4.30 28.29 -0.19
C ARG A 395 5.05 27.30 -1.06
N ILE A 396 4.62 26.04 -1.08
CA ILE A 396 5.22 25.02 -1.96
C ILE A 396 4.66 25.21 -3.37
N THR A 397 5.51 25.74 -4.26
CA THR A 397 5.18 25.97 -5.68
C THR A 397 6.06 25.12 -6.58
N ASP A 398 5.62 24.94 -7.84
CA ASP A 398 6.37 24.20 -8.87
C ASP A 398 7.55 25.02 -9.45
N ASP A 399 7.65 26.32 -9.12
CA ASP A 399 8.65 27.27 -9.64
C ASP A 399 10.04 27.14 -8.99
N ILE A 400 10.25 26.20 -8.06
CA ILE A 400 11.59 25.93 -7.54
C ILE A 400 12.41 25.38 -8.69
N ALA A 401 13.32 26.22 -9.22
CA ALA A 401 14.30 25.83 -10.21
C ALA A 401 14.98 24.52 -9.76
N PRO A 402 15.20 23.55 -10.64
CA PRO A 402 15.94 22.35 -10.28
C PRO A 402 17.24 22.81 -9.63
N SER A 403 17.52 22.31 -8.42
CA SER A 403 18.82 22.51 -7.79
C SER A 403 19.88 22.28 -8.83
N ALA A 404 20.75 23.27 -9.06
CA ALA A 404 21.77 23.21 -10.10
C ALA A 404 22.42 21.82 -10.07
N PRO A 405 22.60 21.17 -11.23
CA PRO A 405 23.25 19.86 -11.27
C PRO A 405 24.55 19.98 -10.50
N ALA A 406 24.82 19.01 -9.62
CA ALA A 406 26.09 18.96 -8.91
C ALA A 406 27.20 19.07 -9.94
N VAL A 407 27.95 20.17 -9.90
CA VAL A 407 29.15 20.34 -10.72
C VAL A 407 30.14 19.33 -10.16
N PHE A 408 30.18 18.15 -10.78
CA PHE A 408 31.29 17.24 -10.53
C PHE A 408 32.56 17.95 -11.02
N PRO A 409 33.58 18.12 -10.16
CA PRO A 409 34.85 18.67 -10.62
C PRO A 409 35.35 17.77 -11.75
N ASP A 410 35.65 18.40 -12.87
CA ASP A 410 36.21 17.73 -14.05
C ASP A 410 37.58 17.12 -13.64
N GLU A 411 37.67 15.79 -13.55
CA GLU A 411 38.88 15.03 -13.21
C GLU A 411 39.96 15.12 -14.32
N THR A 412 39.81 16.03 -15.29
CA THR A 412 40.71 16.13 -16.45
C THR A 412 41.81 17.18 -16.33
N THR A 413 42.01 17.79 -15.15
CA THR A 413 43.15 18.71 -14.97
C THR A 413 44.10 18.17 -13.91
N GLY A 414 45.09 17.38 -14.33
CA GLY A 414 46.15 16.97 -13.43
C GLY A 414 47.05 15.84 -13.87
N VAL A 415 47.42 15.79 -15.15
CA VAL A 415 48.66 15.07 -15.55
C VAL A 415 49.50 16.02 -16.41
N GLU A 416 50.16 16.97 -15.78
CA GLU A 416 51.38 17.53 -16.34
C GLU A 416 52.50 16.50 -16.14
N VAL A 417 52.89 15.89 -17.25
CA VAL A 417 54.13 15.11 -17.34
C VAL A 417 55.30 16.07 -17.27
N GLU A 418 55.93 16.16 -16.11
CA GLU A 418 57.24 16.82 -15.97
C GLU A 418 58.30 15.92 -16.60
N SER A 419 58.64 16.20 -17.88
CA SER A 419 59.80 15.70 -18.58
C SER A 419 60.89 16.75 -18.46
N ALA A 420 61.84 16.56 -17.54
CA ALA A 420 63.10 17.28 -17.62
C ALA A 420 64.20 16.51 -16.89
N GLY A 421 65.32 16.25 -17.65
CA GLY A 421 66.64 16.05 -17.16
C GLY A 421 67.12 14.64 -16.88
#